data_1c52e7343773f2ca8a91be1d408fa666
#
_entry.id   1c52e7343773f2ca8a91be1d408fa666
#
_cell.length_a   1.000
_cell.length_b   1.000
_cell.length_c   1.000
_cell.angle_alpha   90.00
_cell.angle_beta   90.00
_cell.angle_gamma   90.00
#
_symmetry.space_group_name_H-M   'P 1'
#
loop_
_entity.id
_entity.type
_entity.pdbx_description
1 polymer ?
#
loop_
_entity_poly.entity_id
_entity_poly.type
_entity_poly.pdbx_seq_one_letter_code
_entity_poly.pdbx_strand_id
1 'polypeptide(L)'
;MRFNRRLTPFKAISFDLDDTLYSNFPVMMATDAKMVAYFAEHFGNKLDSEYDYHFWFAFRDQALILNPQLTHDIGELRLQSYYLGIQSLGFSSANAMKMAEQALSYFVEQRSNFTVPQSVHQLLTNLRKHWPIIAISNGNVDTKAIGIRHYFDAIYHAGLHKDQNLKQKPDVDMFNRACQRFNLQPEQLLHVGDCGENDVLGAIRFGCQTAWVSTYDVGKPLTLLPTIELTDVAELHRLITSI
;
A
#
# COMPACT_ATOMS: atom_id res chain seq x y z
N MET A 1 11.96 19.63 -6.94
CA MET A 1 12.23 19.51 -5.49
C MET A 1 12.14 20.87 -4.84
N ARG A 2 11.26 21.04 -3.87
CA ARG A 2 11.06 22.27 -3.06
C ARG A 2 11.18 21.92 -1.58
N PHE A 3 11.93 22.70 -0.82
CA PHE A 3 12.07 22.54 0.62
C PHE A 3 11.13 23.50 1.35
N ASN A 4 10.25 22.99 2.20
CA ASN A 4 9.37 23.78 3.07
C ASN A 4 9.93 23.93 4.48
N ARG A 5 10.80 22.98 4.88
CA ARG A 5 11.51 22.95 6.16
C ARG A 5 12.96 22.58 5.92
N ARG A 6 13.82 22.89 6.88
CA ARG A 6 15.21 22.43 6.86
C ARG A 6 15.25 20.91 6.91
N LEU A 7 15.84 20.29 5.89
CA LEU A 7 16.19 18.86 5.94
C LEU A 7 17.36 18.64 6.90
N THR A 8 17.17 17.81 7.91
CA THR A 8 18.22 17.41 8.83
C THR A 8 18.85 16.08 8.40
N PRO A 9 20.06 15.74 8.86
CA PRO A 9 20.65 14.46 8.52
C PRO A 9 19.76 13.29 8.89
N PHE A 10 19.48 12.42 7.93
CA PHE A 10 18.72 11.19 8.11
C PHE A 10 19.60 9.96 7.86
N LYS A 11 19.19 8.80 8.38
CA LYS A 11 19.96 7.55 8.33
C LYS A 11 19.26 6.44 7.56
N ALA A 12 17.99 6.60 7.22
CA ALA A 12 17.23 5.66 6.42
C ALA A 12 16.14 6.39 5.62
N ILE A 13 15.69 5.78 4.53
CA ILE A 13 14.57 6.26 3.73
C ILE A 13 13.49 5.20 3.74
N SER A 14 12.24 5.59 4.04
CA SER A 14 11.09 4.71 3.84
C SER A 14 10.21 5.22 2.70
N PHE A 15 9.64 4.30 1.96
CA PHE A 15 8.75 4.58 0.84
C PHE A 15 7.37 3.98 1.09
N ASP A 16 6.32 4.74 0.78
CA ASP A 16 5.08 4.13 0.32
C ASP A 16 5.30 3.50 -1.06
N LEU A 17 4.41 2.63 -1.49
CA LEU A 17 4.55 1.89 -2.75
C LEU A 17 3.59 2.41 -3.82
N ASP A 18 2.28 2.25 -3.59
CA ASP A 18 1.21 2.60 -4.51
C ASP A 18 1.18 4.12 -4.73
N ASP A 19 1.10 4.56 -5.98
CA ASP A 19 1.07 5.97 -6.38
C ASP A 19 2.27 6.82 -5.93
N THR A 20 3.28 6.19 -5.30
CA THR A 20 4.58 6.76 -4.95
C THR A 20 5.68 6.26 -5.88
N LEU A 21 5.83 4.95 -6.01
CA LEU A 21 6.84 4.33 -6.88
C LEU A 21 6.29 3.94 -8.26
N TYR A 22 5.00 3.74 -8.37
CA TYR A 22 4.29 3.40 -9.62
C TYR A 22 2.82 3.83 -9.51
N SER A 23 2.16 4.06 -10.65
CA SER A 23 0.73 4.36 -10.67
C SER A 23 -0.08 3.12 -10.33
N ASN A 24 -0.85 3.18 -9.26
CA ASN A 24 -1.73 2.09 -8.84
C ASN A 24 -3.07 2.08 -9.59
N PHE A 25 -3.54 3.23 -10.07
CA PHE A 25 -4.86 3.35 -10.72
C PHE A 25 -5.03 2.41 -11.93
N PRO A 26 -4.14 2.39 -12.95
CA PRO A 26 -4.29 1.48 -14.08
C PRO A 26 -4.16 0.01 -13.68
N VAL A 27 -3.36 -0.30 -12.65
CA VAL A 27 -3.21 -1.66 -12.11
C VAL A 27 -4.53 -2.13 -11.50
N MET A 28 -5.16 -1.29 -10.67
CA MET A 28 -6.43 -1.62 -10.04
C MET A 28 -7.56 -1.76 -11.06
N MET A 29 -7.65 -0.86 -12.05
CA MET A 29 -8.65 -0.98 -13.12
C MET A 29 -8.54 -2.30 -13.91
N ALA A 30 -7.31 -2.69 -14.26
CA ALA A 30 -7.05 -3.97 -14.93
C ALA A 30 -7.37 -5.17 -14.03
N THR A 31 -7.05 -5.08 -12.73
CA THR A 31 -7.35 -6.12 -11.75
C THR A 31 -8.86 -6.27 -11.56
N ASP A 32 -9.58 -5.17 -11.40
CA ASP A 32 -11.04 -5.18 -11.20
C ASP A 32 -11.75 -5.79 -12.42
N ALA A 33 -11.33 -5.46 -13.65
CA ALA A 33 -11.87 -6.10 -14.86
C ALA A 33 -11.67 -7.62 -14.87
N LYS A 34 -10.50 -8.10 -14.43
CA LYS A 34 -10.22 -9.54 -14.30
C LYS A 34 -11.03 -10.19 -13.18
N MET A 35 -11.26 -9.49 -12.07
CA MET A 35 -12.10 -9.99 -10.97
C MET A 35 -13.56 -10.11 -11.40
N VAL A 36 -14.09 -9.14 -12.18
CA VAL A 36 -15.43 -9.25 -12.76
C VAL A 36 -15.55 -10.51 -13.62
N ALA A 37 -14.57 -10.75 -14.51
CA ALA A 37 -14.56 -11.96 -15.35
C ALA A 37 -14.45 -13.24 -14.51
N TYR A 38 -13.58 -13.26 -13.51
CA TYR A 38 -13.43 -14.39 -12.58
C TYR A 38 -14.74 -14.73 -11.88
N PHE A 39 -15.41 -13.72 -11.32
CA PHE A 39 -16.68 -13.94 -10.62
C PHE A 39 -17.81 -14.33 -11.56
N ALA A 40 -17.87 -13.78 -12.76
CA ALA A 40 -18.83 -14.19 -13.79
C ALA A 40 -18.64 -15.67 -14.19
N GLU A 41 -17.42 -16.12 -14.35
CA GLU A 41 -17.09 -17.51 -14.65
C GLU A 41 -17.51 -18.48 -13.54
N HIS A 42 -17.22 -18.12 -12.27
CA HIS A 42 -17.44 -19.02 -11.15
C HIS A 42 -18.86 -18.97 -10.57
N PHE A 43 -19.55 -17.84 -10.70
CA PHE A 43 -20.84 -17.58 -10.06
C PHE A 43 -21.91 -17.01 -11.01
N GLY A 44 -21.65 -16.87 -12.31
CA GLY A 44 -22.52 -16.17 -13.25
C GLY A 44 -23.96 -16.74 -13.34
N ASN A 45 -24.15 -18.02 -13.04
CA ASN A 45 -25.47 -18.64 -12.97
C ASN A 45 -26.24 -18.34 -11.65
N LYS A 46 -25.62 -17.68 -10.70
CA LYS A 46 -26.19 -17.27 -9.41
C LYS A 46 -26.20 -15.76 -9.20
N LEU A 47 -25.51 -15.03 -10.07
CA LEU A 47 -25.49 -13.57 -10.10
C LEU A 47 -26.55 -13.08 -11.05
N ASP A 48 -27.25 -12.00 -10.72
CA ASP A 48 -28.20 -11.35 -11.62
C ASP A 48 -27.45 -10.82 -12.86
N SER A 49 -28.20 -10.66 -13.97
CA SER A 49 -27.64 -10.29 -15.27
C SER A 49 -26.91 -8.94 -15.33
N GLU A 50 -27.03 -8.13 -14.30
CA GLU A 50 -26.33 -6.84 -14.13
C GLU A 50 -25.23 -6.92 -13.06
N TYR A 51 -24.57 -8.10 -12.93
CA TYR A 51 -23.46 -8.24 -12.02
C TYR A 51 -22.38 -7.20 -12.36
N ASP A 52 -22.15 -6.30 -11.42
CA ASP A 52 -21.02 -5.42 -11.42
C ASP A 52 -20.15 -5.61 -10.17
N TYR A 53 -18.98 -5.00 -10.18
CA TYR A 53 -18.06 -5.07 -9.04
C TYR A 53 -18.64 -4.45 -7.75
N HIS A 54 -19.68 -3.62 -7.85
CA HIS A 54 -20.34 -2.98 -6.70
C HIS A 54 -21.04 -3.97 -5.77
N PHE A 55 -21.44 -5.15 -6.27
CA PHE A 55 -22.00 -6.21 -5.44
C PHE A 55 -21.11 -6.50 -4.20
N TRP A 56 -19.78 -6.51 -4.38
CA TRP A 56 -18.85 -6.82 -3.31
C TRP A 56 -18.64 -5.68 -2.31
N PHE A 57 -18.92 -4.43 -2.68
CA PHE A 57 -18.79 -3.29 -1.78
C PHE A 57 -19.80 -3.34 -0.64
N ALA A 58 -21.03 -3.80 -0.87
CA ALA A 58 -22.01 -3.98 0.18
C ALA A 58 -21.53 -4.95 1.27
N PHE A 59 -20.83 -6.01 0.86
CA PHE A 59 -20.26 -6.98 1.79
C PHE A 59 -19.00 -6.48 2.48
N ARG A 60 -18.25 -5.56 1.86
CA ARG A 60 -17.14 -4.86 2.51
C ARG A 60 -17.64 -4.02 3.70
N ASP A 61 -18.70 -3.26 3.50
CA ASP A 61 -19.29 -2.46 4.57
C ASP A 61 -19.87 -3.36 5.68
N GLN A 62 -20.50 -4.47 5.30
CA GLN A 62 -20.98 -5.47 6.27
C GLN A 62 -19.81 -6.09 7.07
N ALA A 63 -18.71 -6.43 6.43
CA ALA A 63 -17.52 -6.94 7.11
C ALA A 63 -16.96 -5.93 8.12
N LEU A 64 -16.91 -4.65 7.78
CA LEU A 64 -16.48 -3.57 8.67
C LEU A 64 -17.45 -3.35 9.85
N ILE A 65 -18.75 -3.51 9.64
CA ILE A 65 -19.76 -3.46 10.74
C ILE A 65 -19.52 -4.62 11.70
N LEU A 66 -19.28 -5.84 11.18
CA LEU A 66 -19.03 -7.02 12.00
C LEU A 66 -17.70 -6.96 12.74
N ASN A 67 -16.66 -6.43 12.09
CA ASN A 67 -15.33 -6.27 12.67
C ASN A 67 -14.66 -4.97 12.21
N PRO A 68 -14.81 -3.86 12.95
CA PRO A 68 -14.20 -2.58 12.60
C PRO A 68 -12.66 -2.58 12.49
N GLN A 69 -11.98 -3.54 13.13
CA GLN A 69 -10.51 -3.66 13.07
C GLN A 69 -10.02 -4.02 11.65
N LEU A 70 -10.87 -4.59 10.82
CA LEU A 70 -10.56 -4.90 9.42
C LEU A 70 -10.20 -3.64 8.59
N THR A 71 -10.52 -2.44 9.09
CA THR A 71 -10.04 -1.19 8.50
C THR A 71 -8.51 -1.15 8.40
N HIS A 72 -7.79 -1.87 9.27
CA HIS A 72 -6.34 -1.91 9.29
C HIS A 72 -5.74 -3.10 8.51
N ASP A 73 -6.58 -3.95 7.89
CA ASP A 73 -6.14 -5.12 7.13
C ASP A 73 -6.94 -5.24 5.83
N ILE A 74 -6.43 -4.61 4.76
CA ILE A 74 -7.10 -4.60 3.46
C ILE A 74 -7.23 -6.00 2.85
N GLY A 75 -6.30 -6.90 3.16
CA GLY A 75 -6.31 -8.29 2.69
C GLY A 75 -7.42 -9.07 3.36
N GLU A 76 -7.47 -9.05 4.69
CA GLU A 76 -8.51 -9.73 5.46
C GLU A 76 -9.90 -9.11 5.22
N LEU A 77 -9.99 -7.78 5.11
CA LEU A 77 -11.24 -7.10 4.75
C LEU A 77 -11.78 -7.60 3.41
N ARG A 78 -10.91 -7.78 2.42
CA ARG A 78 -11.28 -8.31 1.10
C ARG A 78 -11.72 -9.77 1.18
N LEU A 79 -10.99 -10.59 1.95
CA LEU A 79 -11.35 -11.98 2.19
C LEU A 79 -12.75 -12.11 2.80
N GLN A 80 -13.01 -11.34 3.85
CA GLN A 80 -14.32 -11.35 4.52
C GLN A 80 -15.44 -10.82 3.61
N SER A 81 -15.17 -9.81 2.79
CA SER A 81 -16.12 -9.31 1.78
C SER A 81 -16.49 -10.40 0.77
N TYR A 82 -15.50 -11.10 0.25
CA TYR A 82 -15.72 -12.23 -0.68
C TYR A 82 -16.46 -13.38 0.01
N TYR A 83 -16.07 -13.74 1.21
CA TYR A 83 -16.74 -14.78 1.99
C TYR A 83 -18.23 -14.50 2.19
N LEU A 84 -18.57 -13.31 2.67
CA LEU A 84 -19.96 -12.91 2.91
C LEU A 84 -20.77 -12.87 1.61
N GLY A 85 -20.18 -12.31 0.54
CA GLY A 85 -20.81 -12.27 -0.77
C GLY A 85 -21.07 -13.66 -1.36
N ILE A 86 -20.08 -14.55 -1.32
CA ILE A 86 -20.24 -15.93 -1.81
C ILE A 86 -21.25 -16.70 -0.95
N GLN A 87 -21.23 -16.48 0.37
CA GLN A 87 -22.22 -17.12 1.27
C GLN A 87 -23.65 -16.65 0.93
N SER A 88 -23.86 -15.39 0.58
CA SER A 88 -25.17 -14.85 0.18
C SER A 88 -25.74 -15.50 -1.08
N LEU A 89 -24.86 -16.07 -1.93
CA LEU A 89 -25.24 -16.85 -3.11
C LEU A 89 -25.69 -18.28 -2.79
N GLY A 90 -25.81 -18.65 -1.49
CA GLY A 90 -26.31 -19.94 -1.02
C GLY A 90 -25.26 -21.04 -0.89
N PHE A 91 -23.97 -20.69 -0.88
CA PHE A 91 -22.90 -21.65 -0.57
C PHE A 91 -22.79 -21.88 0.93
N SER A 92 -22.40 -23.11 1.33
CA SER A 92 -22.10 -23.39 2.74
C SER A 92 -20.91 -22.59 3.23
N SER A 93 -20.82 -22.29 4.52
CA SER A 93 -19.74 -21.50 5.11
C SER A 93 -18.34 -22.04 4.76
N ALA A 94 -18.16 -23.38 4.79
CA ALA A 94 -16.87 -23.99 4.44
C ALA A 94 -16.50 -23.79 2.95
N ASN A 95 -17.45 -23.97 2.05
CA ASN A 95 -17.24 -23.76 0.62
C ASN A 95 -17.04 -22.28 0.30
N ALA A 96 -17.83 -21.40 0.91
CA ALA A 96 -17.72 -19.94 0.73
C ALA A 96 -16.32 -19.45 1.15
N MET A 97 -15.81 -19.90 2.29
CA MET A 97 -14.47 -19.53 2.76
C MET A 97 -13.38 -20.00 1.79
N LYS A 98 -13.41 -21.27 1.36
CA LYS A 98 -12.45 -21.80 0.39
C LYS A 98 -12.46 -21.01 -0.93
N MET A 99 -13.64 -20.68 -1.44
CA MET A 99 -13.78 -19.91 -2.68
C MET A 99 -13.32 -18.45 -2.49
N ALA A 100 -13.56 -17.86 -1.33
CA ALA A 100 -13.08 -16.52 -1.00
C ALA A 100 -11.55 -16.47 -0.92
N GLU A 101 -10.90 -17.47 -0.33
CA GLU A 101 -9.44 -17.60 -0.31
C GLU A 101 -8.85 -17.72 -1.72
N GLN A 102 -9.50 -18.49 -2.60
CA GLN A 102 -9.10 -18.61 -4.01
C GLN A 102 -9.25 -17.30 -4.75
N ALA A 103 -10.37 -16.59 -4.56
CA ALA A 103 -10.61 -15.28 -5.16
C ALA A 103 -9.61 -14.23 -4.65
N LEU A 104 -9.27 -14.23 -3.37
CA LEU A 104 -8.24 -13.35 -2.81
C LEU A 104 -6.86 -13.65 -3.40
N SER A 105 -6.50 -14.93 -3.51
CA SER A 105 -5.23 -15.33 -4.12
C SER A 105 -5.13 -14.85 -5.57
N TYR A 106 -6.19 -15.05 -6.35
CA TYR A 106 -6.26 -14.56 -7.73
C TYR A 106 -6.18 -13.02 -7.80
N PHE A 107 -6.89 -12.31 -6.90
CA PHE A 107 -6.79 -10.85 -6.81
C PHE A 107 -5.34 -10.39 -6.58
N VAL A 108 -4.63 -10.95 -5.59
CA VAL A 108 -3.25 -10.56 -5.27
C VAL A 108 -2.31 -10.87 -6.43
N GLU A 109 -2.49 -11.99 -7.11
CA GLU A 109 -1.75 -12.34 -8.31
C GLU A 109 -1.96 -11.29 -9.42
N GLN A 110 -3.22 -10.97 -9.75
CA GLN A 110 -3.52 -10.03 -10.82
C GLN A 110 -3.08 -8.59 -10.48
N ARG A 111 -3.27 -8.17 -9.22
CA ARG A 111 -2.80 -6.88 -8.71
C ARG A 111 -1.28 -6.74 -8.75
N SER A 112 -0.56 -7.84 -8.68
CA SER A 112 0.91 -7.84 -8.69
C SER A 112 1.50 -8.20 -10.07
N ASN A 113 0.66 -8.22 -11.11
CA ASN A 113 1.09 -8.54 -12.48
C ASN A 113 1.27 -7.27 -13.33
N PHE A 114 2.29 -6.49 -12.99
CA PHE A 114 2.70 -5.31 -13.76
C PHE A 114 4.20 -5.05 -13.61
N THR A 115 4.73 -4.12 -14.40
CA THR A 115 6.16 -3.77 -14.38
C THR A 115 6.34 -2.40 -13.75
N VAL A 116 7.21 -2.32 -12.73
CA VAL A 116 7.63 -1.04 -12.13
C VAL A 116 8.51 -0.27 -13.13
N PRO A 117 8.38 1.07 -13.22
CA PRO A 117 9.19 1.88 -14.13
C PRO A 117 10.70 1.69 -13.92
N GLN A 118 11.46 1.64 -15.01
CA GLN A 118 12.92 1.46 -14.97
C GLN A 118 13.62 2.60 -14.21
N SER A 119 13.09 3.82 -14.23
CA SER A 119 13.59 4.96 -13.46
C SER A 119 13.55 4.71 -11.95
N VAL A 120 12.51 4.01 -11.47
CA VAL A 120 12.37 3.62 -10.06
C VAL A 120 13.42 2.58 -9.67
N HIS A 121 13.65 1.58 -10.52
CA HIS A 121 14.72 0.60 -10.31
C HIS A 121 16.11 1.28 -10.21
N GLN A 122 16.39 2.24 -11.08
CA GLN A 122 17.63 3.02 -11.06
C GLN A 122 17.73 3.88 -9.79
N LEU A 123 16.65 4.55 -9.40
CA LEU A 123 16.58 5.35 -8.18
C LEU A 123 16.90 4.50 -6.95
N LEU A 124 16.14 3.41 -6.73
CA LEU A 124 16.31 2.52 -5.57
C LEU A 124 17.71 1.89 -5.54
N THR A 125 18.26 1.48 -6.71
CA THR A 125 19.63 0.98 -6.83
C THR A 125 20.67 2.00 -6.35
N ASN A 126 20.45 3.28 -6.65
CA ASN A 126 21.39 4.33 -6.26
C ASN A 126 21.23 4.72 -4.79
N LEU A 127 20.00 4.90 -4.30
CA LEU A 127 19.74 5.30 -2.92
C LEU A 127 20.24 4.25 -1.91
N ARG A 128 20.09 2.95 -2.19
CA ARG A 128 20.53 1.88 -1.30
C ARG A 128 22.04 1.77 -1.10
N LYS A 129 22.85 2.46 -1.92
CA LYS A 129 24.30 2.58 -1.71
C LYS A 129 24.63 3.49 -0.54
N HIS A 130 23.70 4.35 -0.13
CA HIS A 130 23.91 5.40 0.87
C HIS A 130 23.05 5.19 2.11
N TRP A 131 21.84 4.61 1.97
CA TRP A 131 20.89 4.43 3.06
C TRP A 131 20.19 3.09 3.01
N PRO A 132 19.84 2.49 4.15
CA PRO A 132 18.83 1.45 4.23
C PRO A 132 17.51 1.93 3.62
N ILE A 133 16.87 1.08 2.81
CA ILE A 133 15.58 1.37 2.17
C ILE A 133 14.50 0.50 2.78
N ILE A 134 13.41 1.11 3.18
CA ILE A 134 12.29 0.46 3.87
C ILE A 134 11.01 0.70 3.07
N ALA A 135 10.14 -0.30 2.95
CA ALA A 135 8.77 -0.09 2.45
C ALA A 135 7.79 -0.01 3.63
N ILE A 136 6.88 0.97 3.60
CA ILE A 136 5.80 1.16 4.58
C ILE A 136 4.50 1.43 3.81
N SER A 137 3.68 0.41 3.59
CA SER A 137 2.51 0.49 2.71
C SER A 137 1.22 0.01 3.37
N ASN A 138 0.12 0.70 3.09
CA ASN A 138 -1.23 0.26 3.44
C ASN A 138 -1.77 -0.81 2.47
N GLY A 139 -1.14 -0.95 1.29
CA GLY A 139 -1.50 -1.92 0.27
C GLY A 139 -0.95 -3.33 0.55
N ASN A 140 -1.29 -4.26 -0.34
CA ASN A 140 -0.95 -5.67 -0.23
C ASN A 140 -0.29 -6.23 -1.51
N VAL A 141 0.42 -5.38 -2.27
CA VAL A 141 1.15 -5.81 -3.47
C VAL A 141 2.26 -6.81 -3.12
N ASP A 142 2.41 -7.86 -3.92
CA ASP A 142 3.56 -8.75 -3.81
C ASP A 142 4.82 -8.08 -4.42
N THR A 143 5.64 -7.51 -3.57
CA THR A 143 6.87 -6.82 -3.96
C THR A 143 7.88 -7.71 -4.67
N LYS A 144 7.81 -9.05 -4.48
CA LYS A 144 8.64 -10.02 -5.18
C LYS A 144 8.13 -10.21 -6.60
N ALA A 145 6.81 -10.34 -6.79
CA ALA A 145 6.19 -10.50 -8.10
C ALA A 145 6.47 -9.29 -9.02
N ILE A 146 6.38 -8.06 -8.48
CA ILE A 146 6.69 -6.83 -9.23
C ILE A 146 8.19 -6.49 -9.29
N GLY A 147 9.07 -7.38 -8.79
CA GLY A 147 10.52 -7.29 -8.98
C GLY A 147 11.26 -6.27 -8.13
N ILE A 148 10.65 -5.69 -7.06
CA ILE A 148 11.31 -4.65 -6.24
C ILE A 148 11.71 -5.11 -4.84
N ARG A 149 11.33 -6.32 -4.40
CA ARG A 149 11.60 -6.84 -3.04
C ARG A 149 13.07 -6.71 -2.63
N HIS A 150 13.98 -6.94 -3.56
CA HIS A 150 15.42 -6.98 -3.31
C HIS A 150 16.07 -5.63 -3.02
N TYR A 151 15.36 -4.52 -3.22
CA TYR A 151 15.83 -3.18 -2.86
C TYR A 151 15.60 -2.84 -1.38
N PHE A 152 14.64 -3.51 -0.72
CA PHE A 152 14.22 -3.16 0.61
C PHE A 152 14.88 -4.03 1.68
N ASP A 153 15.45 -3.38 2.70
CA ASP A 153 16.02 -4.04 3.89
C ASP A 153 14.91 -4.49 4.85
N ALA A 154 13.76 -3.83 4.81
CA ALA A 154 12.53 -4.24 5.48
C ALA A 154 11.30 -3.81 4.68
N ILE A 155 10.21 -4.57 4.81
CA ILE A 155 8.90 -4.24 4.24
C ILE A 155 7.87 -4.40 5.35
N TYR A 156 7.05 -3.38 5.54
CA TYR A 156 5.91 -3.36 6.45
C TYR A 156 4.64 -3.08 5.65
N HIS A 157 3.76 -4.05 5.63
CA HIS A 157 2.37 -3.89 5.19
C HIS A 157 1.48 -3.74 6.42
N ALA A 158 0.47 -2.90 6.32
CA ALA A 158 -0.58 -2.88 7.32
C ALA A 158 -1.30 -4.24 7.34
N GLY A 159 -1.69 -4.70 8.52
CA GLY A 159 -2.42 -5.94 8.71
C GLY A 159 -2.40 -6.42 10.14
N LEU A 160 -3.41 -7.20 10.49
CA LEU A 160 -3.63 -7.74 11.84
C LEU A 160 -3.14 -9.19 11.96
N HIS A 161 -2.17 -9.60 11.15
CA HIS A 161 -1.63 -10.96 11.16
C HIS A 161 -0.86 -11.28 12.44
N LYS A 162 -0.84 -12.56 12.81
CA LYS A 162 -0.29 -13.08 14.09
C LYS A 162 1.13 -12.62 14.41
N ASP A 163 1.95 -12.35 13.39
CA ASP A 163 3.36 -11.98 13.57
C ASP A 163 3.64 -10.47 13.43
N GLN A 164 2.72 -9.71 12.85
CA GLN A 164 2.84 -8.25 12.66
C GLN A 164 1.47 -7.61 12.77
N ASN A 165 1.04 -7.29 13.98
CA ASN A 165 -0.16 -6.50 14.20
C ASN A 165 0.19 -5.02 14.00
N LEU A 166 0.09 -4.52 12.76
CA LEU A 166 0.47 -3.18 12.36
C LEU A 166 -0.74 -2.46 11.76
N LYS A 167 -1.16 -1.40 12.42
CA LYS A 167 -2.22 -0.54 11.89
C LYS A 167 -1.74 0.20 10.65
N GLN A 168 -2.70 0.47 9.75
CA GLN A 168 -2.43 1.25 8.54
C GLN A 168 -2.10 2.72 8.86
N LYS A 169 -1.27 3.34 8.03
CA LYS A 169 -1.08 4.80 8.04
C LYS A 169 -2.44 5.50 7.95
N PRO A 170 -2.71 6.61 8.63
CA PRO A 170 -1.74 7.47 9.33
C PRO A 170 -1.40 7.05 10.77
N ASP A 171 -1.72 5.82 11.22
CA ASP A 171 -1.24 5.32 12.50
C ASP A 171 0.29 5.18 12.48
N VAL A 172 0.91 5.33 13.65
CA VAL A 172 2.37 5.38 13.79
C VAL A 172 3.04 4.00 13.86
N ASP A 173 2.28 2.92 13.94
CA ASP A 173 2.77 1.57 14.21
C ASP A 173 3.89 1.14 13.26
N MET A 174 3.72 1.31 11.96
CA MET A 174 4.71 0.90 10.96
C MET A 174 5.97 1.76 11.01
N PHE A 175 5.84 3.09 11.25
CA PHE A 175 6.98 3.98 11.43
C PHE A 175 7.77 3.62 12.70
N ASN A 176 7.07 3.37 13.81
CA ASN A 176 7.68 2.93 15.05
C ASN A 176 8.44 1.60 14.88
N ARG A 177 7.81 0.62 14.21
CA ARG A 177 8.45 -0.66 13.93
C ARG A 177 9.71 -0.50 13.08
N ALA A 178 9.69 0.37 12.08
CA ALA A 178 10.85 0.68 11.26
C ALA A 178 11.97 1.31 12.10
N CYS A 179 11.67 2.33 12.88
CA CYS A 179 12.65 3.00 13.74
C CYS A 179 13.26 2.06 14.76
N GLN A 180 12.47 1.21 15.42
CA GLN A 180 12.97 0.20 16.36
C GLN A 180 13.94 -0.79 15.69
N ARG A 181 13.58 -1.32 14.50
CA ARG A 181 14.40 -2.30 13.78
C ARG A 181 15.77 -1.75 13.38
N PHE A 182 15.83 -0.48 12.97
CA PHE A 182 17.05 0.14 12.47
C PHE A 182 17.74 1.04 13.49
N ASN A 183 17.26 1.01 14.76
CA ASN A 183 17.78 1.83 15.86
C ASN A 183 17.87 3.32 15.50
N LEU A 184 16.76 3.86 14.98
CA LEU A 184 16.63 5.24 14.54
C LEU A 184 15.82 6.06 15.55
N GLN A 185 16.19 7.32 15.71
CA GLN A 185 15.27 8.33 16.22
C GLN A 185 14.29 8.72 15.08
N PRO A 186 13.04 9.12 15.35
CA PRO A 186 12.05 9.43 14.32
C PRO A 186 12.56 10.41 13.27
N GLU A 187 13.24 11.50 13.66
CA GLU A 187 13.79 12.52 12.77
C GLU A 187 14.92 12.01 11.86
N GLN A 188 15.45 10.81 12.14
CA GLN A 188 16.46 10.16 11.29
C GLN A 188 15.86 9.29 10.17
N LEU A 189 14.52 9.20 10.10
CA LEU A 189 13.80 8.55 9.02
C LEU A 189 13.18 9.60 8.10
N LEU A 190 13.53 9.54 6.80
CA LEU A 190 12.85 10.29 5.75
C LEU A 190 11.78 9.39 5.13
N HIS A 191 10.51 9.71 5.32
CA HIS A 191 9.40 8.98 4.68
C HIS A 191 8.98 9.66 3.39
N VAL A 192 8.85 8.88 2.33
CA VAL A 192 8.47 9.32 0.97
C VAL A 192 7.12 8.71 0.62
N GLY A 193 6.14 9.55 0.26
CA GLY A 193 4.80 9.10 -0.10
C GLY A 193 3.99 10.18 -0.80
N ASP A 194 2.85 9.79 -1.39
CA ASP A 194 1.97 10.65 -2.17
C ASP A 194 0.78 11.21 -1.36
N CYS A 195 0.37 10.52 -0.31
CA CYS A 195 -0.85 10.84 0.43
C CYS A 195 -0.60 11.84 1.56
N GLY A 196 -1.24 13.02 1.49
CA GLY A 196 -1.11 14.05 2.54
C GLY A 196 -1.54 13.58 3.93
N GLU A 197 -2.51 12.67 4.04
CA GLU A 197 -2.96 12.12 5.33
C GLU A 197 -2.10 10.93 5.76
N ASN A 198 -2.01 9.90 4.93
CA ASN A 198 -1.36 8.65 5.33
C ASN A 198 0.16 8.82 5.49
N ASP A 199 0.80 9.46 4.53
CA ASP A 199 2.27 9.56 4.49
C ASP A 199 2.78 10.81 5.20
N VAL A 200 2.25 11.97 4.84
CA VAL A 200 2.78 13.23 5.37
C VAL A 200 2.33 13.43 6.82
N LEU A 201 1.01 13.43 7.07
CA LEU A 201 0.49 13.64 8.42
C LEU A 201 0.90 12.50 9.36
N GLY A 202 0.80 11.24 8.92
CA GLY A 202 1.17 10.07 9.71
C GLY A 202 2.64 10.09 10.13
N ALA A 203 3.55 10.33 9.18
CA ALA A 203 4.98 10.40 9.46
C ALA A 203 5.37 11.61 10.34
N ILE A 204 4.78 12.80 10.10
CA ILE A 204 5.01 13.99 10.93
C ILE A 204 4.55 13.76 12.37
N ARG A 205 3.39 13.12 12.58
CA ARG A 205 2.88 12.80 13.93
C ARG A 205 3.83 11.90 14.71
N PHE A 206 4.53 11.01 14.02
CA PHE A 206 5.56 10.18 14.64
C PHE A 206 6.88 10.91 14.87
N GLY A 207 7.12 12.04 14.18
CA GLY A 207 8.35 12.84 14.25
C GLY A 207 9.32 12.62 13.08
N CYS A 208 8.91 11.91 12.04
CA CYS A 208 9.73 11.69 10.84
C CYS A 208 9.80 12.94 9.96
N GLN A 209 10.86 13.03 9.18
CA GLN A 209 10.94 13.94 8.03
C GLN A 209 10.15 13.35 6.86
N THR A 210 9.59 14.20 6.00
CA THR A 210 8.71 13.77 4.93
C THR A 210 9.08 14.36 3.58
N ALA A 211 8.99 13.53 2.54
CA ALA A 211 9.04 13.95 1.14
C ALA A 211 7.70 13.58 0.47
N TRP A 212 6.93 14.58 0.12
CA TRP A 212 5.66 14.38 -0.56
C TRP A 212 5.86 14.34 -2.07
N VAL A 213 5.28 13.35 -2.74
CA VAL A 213 5.40 13.12 -4.19
C VAL A 213 4.04 13.37 -4.84
N SER A 214 3.96 14.29 -5.79
CA SER A 214 2.73 14.66 -6.49
C SER A 214 2.61 14.10 -7.91
N THR A 215 3.40 13.11 -8.28
CA THR A 215 3.48 12.59 -9.65
C THR A 215 2.11 12.18 -10.21
N TYR A 216 1.31 11.49 -9.42
CA TYR A 216 0.03 10.92 -9.86
C TYR A 216 -1.17 11.71 -9.37
N ASP A 217 -1.00 12.59 -8.37
CA ASP A 217 -2.02 13.50 -7.82
C ASP A 217 -3.34 12.80 -7.42
N VAL A 218 -3.24 11.62 -6.82
CA VAL A 218 -4.38 10.78 -6.41
C VAL A 218 -4.54 10.64 -4.89
N GLY A 219 -3.50 10.94 -4.13
CA GLY A 219 -3.52 10.89 -2.67
C GLY A 219 -4.41 11.95 -2.04
N LYS A 220 -4.75 11.79 -0.76
CA LYS A 220 -5.46 12.84 -0.03
C LYS A 220 -4.60 14.12 0.04
N PRO A 221 -5.23 15.31 0.00
CA PRO A 221 -4.52 16.58 -0.02
C PRO A 221 -3.68 16.79 1.24
N LEU A 222 -2.66 17.63 1.11
CA LEU A 222 -1.82 18.05 2.23
C LEU A 222 -2.62 18.86 3.25
N THR A 223 -2.56 18.46 4.51
CA THR A 223 -3.05 19.24 5.67
C THR A 223 -1.90 19.89 6.43
N LEU A 224 -0.69 19.34 6.29
CA LEU A 224 0.56 19.86 6.83
C LEU A 224 1.61 19.93 5.72
N LEU A 225 2.49 20.93 5.78
CA LEU A 225 3.60 21.02 4.83
C LEU A 225 4.63 19.91 5.10
N PRO A 226 5.01 19.13 4.09
CA PRO A 226 6.11 18.18 4.19
C PRO A 226 7.46 18.89 4.33
N THR A 227 8.52 18.17 4.68
CA THR A 227 9.88 18.70 4.65
C THR A 227 10.30 19.04 3.21
N ILE A 228 9.97 18.15 2.25
CA ILE A 228 10.29 18.29 0.83
C ILE A 228 9.02 18.01 0.01
N GLU A 229 8.83 18.78 -1.06
CA GLU A 229 7.88 18.48 -2.14
C GLU A 229 8.64 18.07 -3.40
N LEU A 230 8.17 17.01 -4.03
CA LEU A 230 8.70 16.42 -5.25
C LEU A 230 7.59 16.33 -6.29
N THR A 231 7.89 16.68 -7.54
CA THR A 231 6.99 16.43 -8.68
C THR A 231 7.17 15.03 -9.24
N ASP A 232 8.32 14.40 -8.99
CA ASP A 232 8.65 13.03 -9.36
C ASP A 232 9.56 12.44 -8.31
N VAL A 233 9.33 11.17 -7.94
CA VAL A 233 10.14 10.45 -6.96
C VAL A 233 11.62 10.37 -7.37
N ALA A 234 11.90 10.35 -8.67
CA ALA A 234 13.27 10.33 -9.22
C ALA A 234 14.09 11.56 -8.80
N GLU A 235 13.46 12.68 -8.43
CA GLU A 235 14.18 13.85 -7.94
C GLU A 235 14.97 13.60 -6.65
N LEU A 236 14.67 12.53 -5.91
CA LEU A 236 15.43 12.12 -4.72
C LEU A 236 16.91 11.83 -5.01
N HIS A 237 17.27 11.55 -6.28
CA HIS A 237 18.69 11.40 -6.65
C HIS A 237 19.55 12.63 -6.27
N ARG A 238 18.93 13.83 -6.22
CA ARG A 238 19.61 15.08 -5.84
C ARG A 238 20.10 15.06 -4.39
N LEU A 239 19.48 14.24 -3.52
CA LEU A 239 19.95 14.12 -2.12
C LEU A 239 21.31 13.41 -2.05
N ILE A 240 21.63 12.52 -3.03
CA ILE A 240 22.93 11.83 -3.11
C ILE A 240 24.07 12.81 -3.42
N THR A 241 23.78 13.84 -4.22
CA THR A 241 24.80 14.83 -4.65
C THR A 241 25.01 15.93 -3.61
N SER A 242 24.20 15.95 -2.55
CA SER A 242 24.26 16.96 -1.49
C SER A 242 25.00 16.45 -0.24
N ILE A 243 25.52 15.20 -0.27
CA ILE A 243 26.36 14.58 0.75
C ILE A 243 27.82 14.73 0.34
#